data_99e83f423d021c6aecee7e6be5932f3b
#
_entry.id   99e83f423d021c6aecee7e6be5932f3b
#
_cell.length_a   1.000
_cell.length_b   1.000
_cell.length_c   1.000
_cell.angle_alpha   90.00
_cell.angle_beta   90.00
_cell.angle_gamma   90.00
#
_symmetry.space_group_name_H-M   'P 1'
#
loop_
_entity.id
_entity.type
_entity.pdbx_description
1 polymer ?
#
loop_
_entity_poly.entity_id
_entity_poly.type
_entity_poly.pdbx_seq_one_letter_code
_entity_poly.pdbx_strand_id
1 'polypeptide(L)'
;MRIFRLVLPVLAMILPSLSTEALALDVTGQSATYLQSRQEFDSTRLLPLYEYLNFNANDLGSKNLSFHFGGWYRYDLKNESFGTTSTGDLQYAYLSYRANTANAFLNLGRLVVNQGVAFEQVDGASAGTDLKYGFGISAFGGVPVETDFDTRTGDSVYGGRISQGAYGIYSIGVSYLEERNDRTDFRKEEGLDLWFRPLDKVELLGTTLYNALTSAVARNAYNLILGPFSILTLRTEFTEIRHKDFFTSPTVSAFQLQPGGPIDPNDKLTTIGEEVSLSFGTLVFSADYKKYRYVIEGDADYYGSRLAYTGSSGVGAGAAAHRMDGQTDNLRYYEYRVYAYKNFGKTDVAVDLLTVTYDTEINSVKNAYSASLAGGYSLTPALKVGADIEYSKNPFFDKDVRGLVKLVYNFDYMPSAKGRK
;
A
#
# COMPACT_ATOMS: atom_id res chain seq x y z
N MET A 1 -26.09 -4.02 -20.39
CA MET A 1 -26.04 -3.14 -21.59
C MET A 1 -26.43 -1.67 -21.34
N ARG A 2 -27.01 -1.28 -20.20
CA ARG A 2 -27.32 0.15 -19.89
C ARG A 2 -26.19 0.94 -19.23
N ILE A 3 -25.22 0.29 -18.59
CA ILE A 3 -24.14 0.92 -17.82
C ILE A 3 -23.01 1.43 -18.73
N PHE A 4 -22.69 0.76 -19.83
CA PHE A 4 -21.74 1.26 -20.85
C PHE A 4 -22.20 2.59 -21.50
N ARG A 5 -23.46 2.96 -21.36
CA ARG A 5 -24.02 4.25 -21.88
C ARG A 5 -23.82 5.43 -20.93
N LEU A 6 -23.43 5.21 -19.66
CA LEU A 6 -23.26 6.28 -18.67
C LEU A 6 -21.80 6.71 -18.44
N VAL A 7 -20.85 5.79 -18.51
CA VAL A 7 -19.42 6.10 -18.26
C VAL A 7 -18.77 6.78 -19.47
N LEU A 8 -19.04 6.32 -20.69
CA LEU A 8 -18.53 6.96 -21.90
C LEU A 8 -19.03 8.42 -22.11
N PRO A 9 -20.32 8.77 -21.80
CA PRO A 9 -20.78 10.15 -21.93
C PRO A 9 -20.22 11.11 -20.89
N VAL A 10 -19.88 10.66 -19.67
CA VAL A 10 -19.29 11.52 -18.64
C VAL A 10 -17.86 11.94 -19.05
N LEU A 11 -17.06 11.04 -19.58
CA LEU A 11 -15.75 11.37 -20.14
C LEU A 11 -15.88 12.25 -21.39
N ALA A 12 -16.91 12.01 -22.23
CA ALA A 12 -17.18 12.77 -23.44
C ALA A 12 -17.81 14.15 -23.17
N MET A 13 -18.47 14.37 -22.02
CA MET A 13 -19.08 15.66 -21.67
C MET A 13 -18.11 16.63 -21.00
N ILE A 14 -17.05 16.15 -20.38
CA ILE A 14 -16.03 17.02 -19.75
C ILE A 14 -15.08 17.61 -20.79
N LEU A 15 -14.83 16.92 -21.91
CA LEU A 15 -13.89 17.35 -22.94
C LEU A 15 -14.40 18.50 -23.87
N PRO A 16 -15.69 18.64 -24.22
CA PRO A 16 -16.10 19.69 -25.16
C PRO A 16 -16.49 21.03 -24.54
N SER A 17 -16.66 21.13 -23.22
CA SER A 17 -17.13 22.38 -22.59
C SER A 17 -15.99 23.32 -22.16
N LEU A 18 -14.75 22.93 -22.36
CA LEU A 18 -13.60 23.81 -22.18
C LEU A 18 -13.41 24.62 -23.44
N SER A 19 -13.92 25.86 -23.40
CA SER A 19 -13.78 26.86 -24.47
C SER A 19 -12.32 26.96 -24.94
N THR A 20 -12.16 27.04 -26.24
CA THR A 20 -10.94 26.92 -27.03
C THR A 20 -9.91 28.05 -26.88
N GLU A 21 -9.88 28.78 -25.81
CA GLU A 21 -8.82 29.74 -25.52
C GLU A 21 -7.75 29.07 -24.62
N ALA A 22 -6.87 28.32 -25.30
CA ALA A 22 -5.46 28.10 -24.97
C ALA A 22 -5.06 27.95 -23.49
N LEU A 23 -5.71 27.12 -22.73
CA LEU A 23 -5.06 26.46 -21.61
C LEU A 23 -4.28 25.25 -22.17
N ALA A 24 -2.99 25.26 -22.09
CA ALA A 24 -2.16 24.10 -22.41
C ALA A 24 -2.39 23.04 -21.29
N LEU A 25 -3.58 22.45 -21.28
CA LEU A 25 -4.00 21.47 -20.29
C LEU A 25 -3.40 20.12 -20.67
N ASP A 26 -2.44 19.67 -19.90
CA ASP A 26 -1.87 18.31 -19.97
C ASP A 26 -2.68 17.41 -19.02
N VAL A 27 -3.36 16.41 -19.59
CA VAL A 27 -4.18 15.47 -18.81
C VAL A 27 -3.64 14.06 -18.96
N THR A 28 -3.13 13.50 -17.87
CA THR A 28 -2.66 12.11 -17.81
C THR A 28 -3.48 11.33 -16.81
N GLY A 29 -3.78 10.07 -17.10
CA GLY A 29 -4.57 9.27 -16.17
C GLY A 29 -4.74 7.83 -16.59
N GLN A 30 -5.54 7.13 -15.79
CA GLN A 30 -5.82 5.71 -15.95
C GLN A 30 -7.29 5.43 -15.59
N SER A 31 -7.94 4.60 -16.42
CA SER A 31 -9.19 3.92 -16.11
C SER A 31 -8.90 2.43 -16.00
N ALA A 32 -9.34 1.80 -14.90
CA ALA A 32 -9.10 0.40 -14.65
C ALA A 32 -10.39 -0.31 -14.20
N THR A 33 -10.84 -1.25 -15.04
CA THR A 33 -12.00 -2.09 -14.76
C THR A 33 -11.55 -3.44 -14.24
N TYR A 34 -12.08 -3.90 -13.12
CA TYR A 34 -11.80 -5.18 -12.49
C TYR A 34 -13.09 -5.97 -12.28
N LEU A 35 -13.18 -7.16 -12.86
CA LEU A 35 -14.20 -8.14 -12.54
C LEU A 35 -13.58 -9.21 -11.64
N GLN A 36 -14.03 -9.27 -10.39
CA GLN A 36 -13.55 -10.24 -9.40
C GLN A 36 -14.57 -11.35 -9.20
N SER A 37 -14.08 -12.58 -8.96
CA SER A 37 -14.85 -13.68 -8.41
C SER A 37 -14.18 -14.13 -7.11
N ARG A 38 -14.91 -14.05 -6.00
CA ARG A 38 -14.43 -14.47 -4.68
C ARG A 38 -15.52 -15.16 -3.90
N GLN A 39 -15.13 -15.94 -2.90
CA GLN A 39 -16.03 -16.61 -1.98
C GLN A 39 -15.85 -16.00 -0.58
N GLU A 40 -16.95 -15.79 0.14
CA GLU A 40 -16.96 -15.41 1.56
C GLU A 40 -16.91 -16.63 2.47
N PHE A 41 -16.73 -16.42 3.78
CA PHE A 41 -16.64 -17.50 4.78
C PHE A 41 -17.90 -18.38 4.85
N ASP A 42 -19.07 -17.82 4.56
CA ASP A 42 -20.36 -18.52 4.50
C ASP A 42 -20.59 -19.27 3.19
N SER A 43 -19.55 -19.37 2.34
CA SER A 43 -19.59 -19.94 0.99
C SER A 43 -20.39 -19.12 -0.04
N THR A 44 -20.84 -17.91 0.30
CA THR A 44 -21.47 -17.01 -0.65
C THR A 44 -20.46 -16.55 -1.70
N ARG A 45 -20.81 -16.73 -2.97
CA ARG A 45 -19.95 -16.30 -4.08
C ARG A 45 -20.33 -14.92 -4.56
N LEU A 46 -19.38 -14.00 -4.49
CA LEU A 46 -19.49 -12.63 -4.96
C LEU A 46 -18.89 -12.46 -6.36
N LEU A 47 -19.46 -11.55 -7.14
CA LEU A 47 -18.96 -11.17 -8.47
C LEU A 47 -19.02 -9.65 -8.64
N PRO A 48 -18.20 -8.90 -7.88
CA PRO A 48 -18.13 -7.45 -8.01
C PRO A 48 -17.37 -7.01 -9.26
N LEU A 49 -17.91 -6.00 -9.92
CA LEU A 49 -17.27 -5.23 -10.99
C LEU A 49 -16.84 -3.89 -10.38
N TYR A 50 -15.54 -3.59 -10.42
CA TYR A 50 -14.99 -2.31 -9.99
C TYR A 50 -14.54 -1.51 -11.19
N GLU A 51 -14.77 -0.21 -11.13
CA GLU A 51 -14.19 0.77 -12.02
C GLU A 51 -13.43 1.79 -11.21
N TYR A 52 -12.15 2.00 -11.52
CA TYR A 52 -11.29 3.02 -10.94
C TYR A 52 -10.93 4.04 -12.00
N LEU A 53 -11.09 5.31 -11.68
CA LEU A 53 -10.64 6.41 -12.52
C LEU A 53 -9.71 7.30 -11.71
N ASN A 54 -8.50 7.52 -12.23
CA ASN A 54 -7.60 8.53 -11.70
C ASN A 54 -7.02 9.38 -12.83
N PHE A 55 -6.84 10.66 -12.58
CA PHE A 55 -6.16 11.54 -13.54
C PHE A 55 -5.55 12.77 -12.86
N ASN A 56 -4.57 13.33 -13.55
CA ASN A 56 -3.94 14.59 -13.22
C ASN A 56 -4.13 15.53 -14.39
N ALA A 57 -4.61 16.75 -14.11
CA ALA A 57 -4.72 17.84 -15.06
C ALA A 57 -3.69 18.91 -14.67
N ASN A 58 -2.64 19.07 -15.46
CA ASN A 58 -1.53 19.97 -15.20
C ASN A 58 -1.68 21.27 -15.99
N ASP A 59 -0.92 22.31 -15.63
CA ASP A 59 -0.87 23.59 -16.33
C ASP A 59 -2.23 24.32 -16.38
N LEU A 60 -3.01 24.28 -15.27
CA LEU A 60 -4.32 24.94 -15.13
C LEU A 60 -4.17 26.49 -15.12
N GLY A 61 -3.88 27.10 -16.28
CA GLY A 61 -3.59 28.53 -16.37
C GLY A 61 -2.24 28.96 -15.82
N SER A 62 -1.53 28.09 -15.16
CA SER A 62 -0.18 28.25 -14.65
C SER A 62 0.53 26.92 -14.60
N LYS A 63 1.82 26.87 -14.95
CA LYS A 63 2.66 25.66 -14.83
C LYS A 63 2.81 25.13 -13.41
N ASN A 64 2.41 25.92 -12.42
CA ASN A 64 2.51 25.59 -11.01
C ASN A 64 1.19 25.05 -10.44
N LEU A 65 0.10 25.05 -11.20
CA LEU A 65 -1.22 24.67 -10.75
C LEU A 65 -1.67 23.39 -11.45
N SER A 66 -2.05 22.39 -10.66
CA SER A 66 -2.60 21.11 -11.14
C SER A 66 -3.83 20.70 -10.34
N PHE A 67 -4.65 19.85 -10.95
CA PHE A 67 -5.78 19.19 -10.29
C PHE A 67 -5.55 17.68 -10.33
N HIS A 68 -5.80 17.01 -9.22
CA HIS A 68 -5.65 15.58 -9.04
C HIS A 68 -6.98 14.97 -8.64
N PHE A 69 -7.34 13.88 -9.31
CA PHE A 69 -8.59 13.17 -9.08
C PHE A 69 -8.35 11.67 -9.01
N GLY A 70 -9.02 10.99 -8.07
CA GLY A 70 -9.12 9.55 -7.98
C GLY A 70 -10.41 9.13 -7.32
N GLY A 71 -11.12 8.21 -7.97
CA GLY A 71 -12.36 7.66 -7.44
C GLY A 71 -12.61 6.25 -7.95
N TRP A 72 -13.56 5.58 -7.34
CA TRP A 72 -13.93 4.23 -7.73
C TRP A 72 -15.45 4.03 -7.65
N TYR A 73 -15.90 3.02 -8.37
CA TYR A 73 -17.29 2.56 -8.35
C TYR A 73 -17.32 1.04 -8.37
N ARG A 74 -18.18 0.43 -7.55
CA ARG A 74 -18.44 -1.02 -7.51
C ARG A 74 -19.89 -1.28 -7.90
N TYR A 75 -20.08 -2.34 -8.67
CA TYR A 75 -21.39 -2.91 -8.96
C TYR A 75 -21.33 -4.43 -8.84
N ASP A 76 -22.16 -5.01 -7.99
CA ASP A 76 -22.21 -6.44 -7.77
C ASP A 76 -23.11 -7.11 -8.82
N LEU A 77 -22.53 -7.96 -9.65
CA LEU A 77 -23.24 -8.73 -10.68
C LEU A 77 -23.95 -9.94 -10.09
N LYS A 78 -23.49 -10.42 -8.94
CA LYS A 78 -24.08 -11.57 -8.23
C LYS A 78 -23.79 -11.44 -6.73
N ASN A 79 -24.88 -11.52 -5.94
CA ASN A 79 -24.89 -11.30 -4.50
C ASN A 79 -24.32 -9.92 -4.11
N GLU A 80 -24.74 -9.40 -3.00
CA GLU A 80 -24.35 -8.07 -2.56
C GLU A 80 -23.09 -8.15 -1.70
N SER A 81 -22.09 -7.36 -2.02
CA SER A 81 -20.94 -7.15 -1.17
C SER A 81 -21.28 -6.07 -0.15
N PHE A 82 -21.07 -6.33 1.13
CA PHE A 82 -21.33 -5.37 2.21
C PHE A 82 -22.80 -4.84 2.26
N GLY A 83 -23.79 -5.68 1.89
CA GLY A 83 -25.21 -5.33 1.98
C GLY A 83 -25.71 -4.28 0.99
N THR A 84 -24.95 -3.98 -0.06
CA THR A 84 -25.34 -3.05 -1.12
C THR A 84 -24.96 -3.57 -2.49
N THR A 85 -25.86 -3.45 -3.46
CA THR A 85 -25.63 -3.86 -4.86
C THR A 85 -24.59 -2.98 -5.55
N SER A 86 -24.49 -1.71 -5.16
CA SER A 86 -23.52 -0.78 -5.74
C SER A 86 -23.11 0.28 -4.73
N THR A 87 -21.87 0.68 -4.83
CA THR A 87 -21.31 1.81 -4.07
C THR A 87 -20.16 2.42 -4.85
N GLY A 88 -19.81 3.65 -4.53
CA GLY A 88 -18.65 4.30 -5.13
C GLY A 88 -18.29 5.53 -4.34
N ASP A 89 -17.02 5.93 -4.43
CA ASP A 89 -16.53 7.04 -3.65
C ASP A 89 -15.34 7.75 -4.28
N LEU A 90 -15.12 8.96 -3.77
CA LEU A 90 -14.01 9.82 -4.12
C LEU A 90 -12.82 9.54 -3.20
N GLN A 91 -11.76 8.94 -3.74
CA GLN A 91 -10.55 8.69 -2.96
C GLN A 91 -9.77 9.98 -2.73
N TYR A 92 -9.64 10.83 -3.76
CA TYR A 92 -9.04 12.16 -3.63
C TYR A 92 -9.53 13.07 -4.77
N ALA A 93 -9.67 14.36 -4.46
CA ALA A 93 -9.88 15.42 -5.44
C ALA A 93 -9.34 16.72 -4.85
N TYR A 94 -8.19 17.17 -5.34
CA TYR A 94 -7.56 18.37 -4.80
C TYR A 94 -6.85 19.19 -5.86
N LEU A 95 -6.78 20.49 -5.63
CA LEU A 95 -5.92 21.42 -6.33
C LEU A 95 -4.55 21.44 -5.66
N SER A 96 -3.49 21.39 -6.44
CA SER A 96 -2.11 21.49 -5.99
C SER A 96 -1.43 22.69 -6.66
N TYR A 97 -0.92 23.60 -5.84
CA TYR A 97 -0.01 24.64 -6.26
C TYR A 97 1.41 24.32 -5.80
N ARG A 98 2.37 24.30 -6.71
CA ARG A 98 3.78 24.04 -6.40
C ARG A 98 4.67 25.14 -6.94
N ALA A 99 5.34 25.86 -6.04
CA ALA A 99 6.34 26.84 -6.40
C ALA A 99 7.69 26.15 -6.62
N ASN A 100 8.39 26.52 -7.71
CA ASN A 100 9.71 25.97 -8.00
C ASN A 100 10.78 26.45 -7.01
N THR A 101 10.54 27.60 -6.37
CA THR A 101 11.42 28.17 -5.34
C THR A 101 11.13 27.49 -4.01
N ALA A 102 12.17 27.01 -3.31
CA ALA A 102 12.09 26.40 -2.00
C ALA A 102 11.16 25.15 -1.93
N ASN A 103 10.87 24.50 -3.09
CA ASN A 103 9.99 23.34 -3.18
C ASN A 103 8.65 23.51 -2.40
N ALA A 104 8.13 24.74 -2.36
CA ALA A 104 6.92 25.04 -1.61
C ALA A 104 5.67 24.50 -2.34
N PHE A 105 4.75 23.94 -1.57
CA PHE A 105 3.49 23.43 -2.08
C PHE A 105 2.31 23.82 -1.19
N LEU A 106 1.12 23.86 -1.82
CA LEU A 106 -0.17 24.00 -1.16
C LEU A 106 -1.16 23.10 -1.88
N ASN A 107 -1.80 22.18 -1.16
CA ASN A 107 -2.86 21.32 -1.66
C ASN A 107 -4.17 21.65 -0.94
N LEU A 108 -5.29 21.69 -1.68
CA LEU A 108 -6.62 22.03 -1.16
C LEU A 108 -7.67 21.07 -1.73
N GLY A 109 -8.46 20.43 -0.86
CA GLY A 109 -9.52 19.50 -1.23
C GLY A 109 -9.47 18.19 -0.45
N ARG A 110 -9.99 17.10 -1.00
CA ARG A 110 -9.81 15.76 -0.44
C ARG A 110 -8.45 15.23 -0.84
N LEU A 111 -7.59 15.02 0.12
CA LEU A 111 -6.19 14.62 -0.11
C LEU A 111 -5.74 13.52 0.86
N VAL A 112 -4.76 12.74 0.44
CA VAL A 112 -4.05 11.81 1.30
C VAL A 112 -2.79 12.49 1.80
N VAL A 113 -2.68 12.63 3.12
CA VAL A 113 -1.49 13.16 3.80
C VAL A 113 -0.61 11.98 4.20
N ASN A 114 0.67 12.02 3.81
CA ASN A 114 1.69 11.07 4.23
C ASN A 114 2.91 11.86 4.72
N GLN A 115 2.92 12.19 6.00
CA GLN A 115 3.94 13.06 6.61
C GLN A 115 4.29 12.58 8.02
N GLY A 116 5.42 11.88 8.17
CA GLY A 116 5.85 11.33 9.47
C GLY A 116 4.86 10.29 9.99
N VAL A 117 4.22 10.56 11.15
CA VAL A 117 3.20 9.66 11.71
C VAL A 117 1.85 9.75 11.01
N ALA A 118 1.59 10.83 10.28
CA ALA A 118 0.32 11.02 9.60
C ALA A 118 0.28 10.20 8.30
N PHE A 119 -0.68 9.29 8.24
CA PHE A 119 -1.13 8.62 7.01
C PHE A 119 -2.65 8.71 7.00
N GLU A 120 -3.15 9.87 6.53
CA GLU A 120 -4.55 10.27 6.70
C GLU A 120 -5.18 10.69 5.39
N GLN A 121 -6.46 10.41 5.25
CA GLN A 121 -7.29 11.01 4.22
C GLN A 121 -8.12 12.13 4.86
N VAL A 122 -8.00 13.34 4.29
CA VAL A 122 -8.61 14.53 4.87
C VAL A 122 -9.30 15.38 3.82
N ASP A 123 -10.45 15.93 4.16
CA ASP A 123 -11.07 17.04 3.44
C ASP A 123 -10.55 18.34 4.06
N GLY A 124 -9.54 18.94 3.41
CA GLY A 124 -8.83 20.06 4.01
C GLY A 124 -7.70 20.62 3.16
N ALA A 125 -6.60 20.93 3.82
CA ALA A 125 -5.41 21.52 3.22
C ALA A 125 -4.13 20.86 3.72
N SER A 126 -3.09 20.86 2.88
CA SER A 126 -1.71 20.59 3.30
C SER A 126 -0.75 21.56 2.62
N ALA A 127 0.27 21.99 3.34
CA ALA A 127 1.30 22.89 2.84
C ALA A 127 2.68 22.48 3.36
N GLY A 128 3.73 22.83 2.62
CA GLY A 128 5.09 22.60 3.07
C GLY A 128 6.10 23.36 2.23
N THR A 129 7.34 23.42 2.73
CA THR A 129 8.45 24.09 2.04
C THR A 129 9.79 23.60 2.58
N ASP A 130 10.79 23.64 1.73
CA ASP A 130 12.18 23.46 2.11
C ASP A 130 12.79 24.81 2.53
N LEU A 131 13.52 24.78 3.63
CA LEU A 131 14.20 25.93 4.21
C LEU A 131 15.72 25.80 4.05
N LYS A 132 16.45 26.84 4.41
CA LYS A 132 17.92 26.82 4.38
C LYS A 132 18.47 25.73 5.32
N TYR A 133 19.71 25.30 5.06
CA TYR A 133 20.45 24.31 5.86
C TYR A 133 19.79 22.92 5.92
N GLY A 134 19.02 22.54 4.89
CA GLY A 134 18.38 21.23 4.81
C GLY A 134 17.17 21.05 5.73
N PHE A 135 16.64 22.13 6.33
CA PHE A 135 15.38 22.05 7.05
C PHE A 135 14.19 21.96 6.08
N GLY A 136 13.19 21.19 6.48
CA GLY A 136 11.88 21.13 5.83
C GLY A 136 10.78 21.27 6.88
N ILE A 137 9.69 21.94 6.52
CA ILE A 137 8.50 22.05 7.34
C ILE A 137 7.27 21.77 6.51
N SER A 138 6.33 21.01 7.07
CA SER A 138 5.02 20.78 6.49
C SER A 138 3.95 20.70 7.56
N ALA A 139 2.73 21.06 7.18
CA ALA A 139 1.56 20.99 8.03
C ALA A 139 0.32 20.62 7.21
N PHE A 140 -0.68 20.08 7.88
CA PHE A 140 -1.97 19.79 7.29
C PHE A 140 -3.08 19.98 8.32
N GLY A 141 -4.32 20.11 7.83
CA GLY A 141 -5.50 20.12 8.68
C GLY A 141 -6.77 20.06 7.85
N GLY A 142 -7.81 19.52 8.47
CA GLY A 142 -9.11 19.33 7.82
C GLY A 142 -10.04 18.48 8.65
N VAL A 143 -11.02 17.89 7.97
CA VAL A 143 -11.95 16.91 8.53
C VAL A 143 -11.49 15.52 8.09
N PRO A 144 -11.34 14.55 9.01
CA PRO A 144 -10.95 13.18 8.65
C PRO A 144 -12.04 12.52 7.80
N VAL A 145 -11.63 11.72 6.81
CA VAL A 145 -12.52 10.91 6.01
C VAL A 145 -12.65 9.54 6.65
N GLU A 146 -13.87 9.03 6.76
CA GLU A 146 -14.15 7.71 7.33
C GLU A 146 -13.72 6.55 6.41
N THR A 147 -13.78 5.33 6.94
CA THR A 147 -13.34 4.12 6.23
C THR A 147 -14.13 3.84 4.94
N ASP A 148 -15.36 4.33 4.87
CA ASP A 148 -16.22 4.29 3.69
C ASP A 148 -16.09 5.54 2.80
N PHE A 149 -15.09 6.38 3.11
CA PHE A 149 -14.77 7.65 2.47
C PHE A 149 -15.79 8.78 2.69
N ASP A 150 -16.72 8.60 3.61
CA ASP A 150 -17.57 9.70 4.07
C ASP A 150 -16.79 10.65 5.00
N THR A 151 -17.23 11.89 5.05
CA THR A 151 -16.61 12.91 5.90
C THR A 151 -17.37 13.01 7.21
N ARG A 152 -16.69 12.86 8.35
CA ARG A 152 -17.28 13.02 9.69
C ARG A 152 -17.47 14.49 10.02
N THR A 153 -18.73 14.92 10.06
CA THR A 153 -19.09 16.30 10.38
C THR A 153 -18.87 16.59 11.87
N GLY A 154 -18.12 17.64 12.18
CA GLY A 154 -17.81 18.07 13.55
C GLY A 154 -16.47 17.55 14.09
N ASP A 155 -15.83 16.66 13.38
CA ASP A 155 -14.49 16.16 13.70
C ASP A 155 -13.40 17.04 13.08
N SER A 156 -12.20 16.92 13.58
CA SER A 156 -11.04 17.63 13.05
C SER A 156 -9.79 16.79 13.17
N VAL A 157 -8.92 16.87 12.16
CA VAL A 157 -7.58 16.29 12.18
C VAL A 157 -6.57 17.33 11.72
N TYR A 158 -5.45 17.41 12.40
CA TYR A 158 -4.35 18.29 12.03
C TYR A 158 -3.01 17.74 12.50
N GLY A 159 -1.97 18.20 11.85
CA GLY A 159 -0.62 17.78 12.20
C GLY A 159 0.43 18.45 11.35
N GLY A 160 1.66 18.00 11.53
CA GLY A 160 2.78 18.52 10.79
C GLY A 160 4.06 17.76 11.04
N ARG A 161 5.08 18.09 10.25
CA ARG A 161 6.42 17.50 10.35
C ARG A 161 7.48 18.58 10.18
N ILE A 162 8.50 18.54 11.01
CA ILE A 162 9.73 19.28 10.85
C ILE A 162 10.83 18.28 10.59
N SER A 163 11.64 18.52 9.59
CA SER A 163 12.76 17.66 9.24
C SER A 163 14.02 18.45 9.01
N GLN A 164 15.16 17.78 9.15
CA GLN A 164 16.45 18.30 8.78
C GLN A 164 17.27 17.18 8.13
N GLY A 165 18.01 17.51 7.08
CA GLY A 165 18.82 16.54 6.38
C GLY A 165 19.97 17.14 5.60
N ALA A 166 20.95 16.29 5.31
CA ALA A 166 22.00 16.56 4.34
C ALA A 166 21.84 15.57 3.18
N TYR A 167 21.75 16.10 1.99
CA TYR A 167 21.50 15.31 0.78
C TYR A 167 22.46 14.11 0.67
N GLY A 168 21.89 12.92 0.51
CA GLY A 168 22.65 11.68 0.34
C GLY A 168 23.27 11.10 1.62
N ILE A 169 23.18 11.78 2.79
CA ILE A 169 23.83 11.35 4.04
C ILE A 169 22.80 11.02 5.12
N TYR A 170 21.85 11.93 5.39
CA TYR A 170 20.82 11.68 6.39
C TYR A 170 19.58 12.55 6.19
N SER A 171 18.49 12.09 6.76
CA SER A 171 17.27 12.85 7.01
C SER A 171 16.70 12.40 8.34
N ILE A 172 16.40 13.34 9.21
CA ILE A 172 15.70 13.11 10.47
C ILE A 172 14.46 14.01 10.53
N GLY A 173 13.35 13.48 10.99
CA GLY A 173 12.09 14.21 11.10
C GLY A 173 11.39 13.92 12.41
N VAL A 174 10.73 14.95 12.94
CA VAL A 174 9.76 14.82 14.03
C VAL A 174 8.41 15.27 13.54
N SER A 175 7.37 14.56 13.94
CA SER A 175 6.01 14.78 13.46
C SER A 175 5.01 14.67 14.58
N TYR A 176 3.86 15.30 14.37
CA TYR A 176 2.75 15.32 15.29
C TYR A 176 1.45 15.18 14.52
N LEU A 177 0.48 14.45 15.11
CA LEU A 177 -0.88 14.32 14.64
C LEU A 177 -1.83 14.37 15.82
N GLU A 178 -2.93 15.11 15.67
CA GLU A 178 -4.06 15.10 16.60
C GLU A 178 -5.35 15.00 15.80
N GLU A 179 -6.19 14.07 16.23
CA GLU A 179 -7.54 13.89 15.72
C GLU A 179 -8.53 13.99 16.88
N ARG A 180 -9.58 14.75 16.67
CA ARG A 180 -10.67 14.97 17.62
C ARG A 180 -11.99 14.50 17.04
N ASN A 181 -12.75 13.77 17.85
CA ASN A 181 -14.11 13.35 17.57
C ASN A 181 -15.05 14.11 18.51
N ASP A 182 -15.97 14.91 17.98
CA ASP A 182 -16.89 15.77 18.76
C ASP A 182 -16.18 16.59 19.84
N ARG A 183 -14.99 17.14 19.52
CA ARG A 183 -14.12 17.92 20.43
C ARG A 183 -13.41 17.09 21.50
N THR A 184 -13.55 15.78 21.51
CA THR A 184 -12.81 14.89 22.40
C THR A 184 -11.57 14.37 21.71
N ASP A 185 -10.44 14.32 22.39
CA ASP A 185 -9.20 13.77 21.85
C ASP A 185 -9.44 12.28 21.52
N PHE A 186 -9.34 11.96 20.23
CA PHE A 186 -9.58 10.62 19.71
C PHE A 186 -8.26 9.90 19.41
N ARG A 187 -7.30 10.61 18.78
CA ARG A 187 -5.96 10.12 18.48
C ARG A 187 -4.96 11.26 18.63
N LYS A 188 -3.83 10.95 19.26
CA LYS A 188 -2.75 11.92 19.47
C LYS A 188 -1.42 11.19 19.38
N GLU A 189 -0.65 11.48 18.36
CA GLU A 189 0.54 10.75 18.01
C GLU A 189 1.72 11.67 17.74
N GLU A 190 2.89 11.25 18.21
CA GLU A 190 4.17 11.88 17.96
C GLU A 190 5.09 10.89 17.26
N GLY A 191 5.91 11.33 16.34
CA GLY A 191 6.79 10.47 15.59
C GLY A 191 8.17 10.98 15.38
N LEU A 192 9.10 10.03 15.31
CA LEU A 192 10.45 10.22 14.85
C LEU A 192 10.65 9.35 13.61
N ASP A 193 11.19 9.92 12.54
CA ASP A 193 11.66 9.19 11.37
C ASP A 193 13.13 9.51 11.09
N LEU A 194 13.88 8.50 10.72
CA LEU A 194 15.31 8.56 10.48
C LEU A 194 15.68 7.81 9.20
N TRP A 195 16.44 8.45 8.35
CA TRP A 195 17.24 7.83 7.30
C TRP A 195 18.69 8.31 7.45
N PHE A 196 19.65 7.38 7.50
CA PHE A 196 21.05 7.69 7.71
C PHE A 196 21.91 6.78 6.83
N ARG A 197 22.72 7.39 5.95
CA ARG A 197 23.61 6.71 5.00
C ARG A 197 24.97 7.39 4.99
N PRO A 198 25.79 7.22 6.05
CA PRO A 198 27.09 7.89 6.16
C PRO A 198 28.12 7.41 5.14
N LEU A 199 27.91 6.21 4.62
CA LEU A 199 28.74 5.54 3.62
C LEU A 199 27.84 4.82 2.62
N ASP A 200 28.28 4.62 1.39
CA ASP A 200 27.51 3.93 0.34
C ASP A 200 27.09 2.51 0.69
N LYS A 201 27.74 1.92 1.69
CA LYS A 201 27.50 0.53 2.12
C LYS A 201 26.88 0.41 3.51
N VAL A 202 26.42 1.50 4.09
CA VAL A 202 25.79 1.52 5.41
C VAL A 202 24.53 2.37 5.32
N GLU A 203 23.39 1.78 5.53
CA GLU A 203 22.11 2.48 5.52
C GLU A 203 21.26 2.05 6.72
N LEU A 204 20.82 3.03 7.50
CA LEU A 204 19.90 2.86 8.62
C LEU A 204 18.61 3.61 8.33
N LEU A 205 17.48 2.89 8.37
CA LEU A 205 16.13 3.47 8.31
C LEU A 205 15.42 3.17 9.62
N GLY A 206 14.65 4.12 10.12
CA GLY A 206 13.92 3.91 11.36
C GLY A 206 12.73 4.82 11.52
N THR A 207 11.72 4.30 12.24
CA THR A 207 10.56 5.06 12.67
C THR A 207 10.17 4.67 14.08
N THR A 208 9.80 5.66 14.89
CA THR A 208 9.19 5.48 16.20
C THR A 208 7.86 6.24 16.22
N LEU A 209 6.81 5.57 16.68
CA LEU A 209 5.49 6.14 16.94
C LEU A 209 5.25 6.14 18.46
N TYR A 210 4.95 7.29 19.00
CA TYR A 210 4.54 7.48 20.40
C TYR A 210 3.06 7.89 20.44
N ASN A 211 2.26 7.17 21.22
CA ASN A 211 0.87 7.52 21.47
C ASN A 211 0.79 8.39 22.71
N ALA A 212 0.47 9.68 22.53
CA ALA A 212 0.41 10.64 23.62
C ALA A 212 -0.81 10.47 24.53
N LEU A 213 -1.90 9.81 24.06
CA LEU A 213 -3.06 9.53 24.91
C LEU A 213 -2.77 8.43 25.93
N THR A 214 -2.04 7.39 25.52
CA THR A 214 -1.65 6.28 26.40
C THR A 214 -0.29 6.51 27.05
N SER A 215 0.43 7.57 26.65
CA SER A 215 1.79 7.88 27.13
C SER A 215 2.79 6.73 26.92
N ALA A 216 2.73 6.08 25.77
CA ALA A 216 3.55 4.91 25.45
C ALA A 216 4.08 4.92 24.03
N VAL A 217 5.23 4.26 23.82
CA VAL A 217 5.71 3.96 22.46
C VAL A 217 4.84 2.85 21.89
N ALA A 218 4.09 3.18 20.83
CA ALA A 218 3.17 2.27 20.16
C ALA A 218 3.88 1.36 19.16
N ARG A 219 4.89 1.91 18.44
CA ARG A 219 5.65 1.18 17.44
C ARG A 219 7.08 1.68 17.33
N ASN A 220 7.99 0.74 17.19
CA ASN A 220 9.36 0.96 16.69
C ASN A 220 9.58 0.09 15.46
N ALA A 221 10.24 0.62 14.42
CA ALA A 221 10.64 -0.16 13.26
C ALA A 221 11.98 0.39 12.73
N TYR A 222 13.02 -0.43 12.76
CA TYR A 222 14.36 -0.06 12.33
C TYR A 222 14.94 -1.13 11.42
N ASN A 223 15.65 -0.70 10.38
CA ASN A 223 16.37 -1.56 9.45
C ASN A 223 17.80 -1.04 9.27
N LEU A 224 18.77 -1.89 9.44
CA LEU A 224 20.16 -1.65 9.11
C LEU A 224 20.55 -2.51 7.91
N ILE A 225 21.09 -1.90 6.87
CA ILE A 225 21.56 -2.55 5.65
C ILE A 225 23.05 -2.29 5.54
N LEU A 226 23.84 -3.37 5.42
CA LEU A 226 25.28 -3.33 5.24
C LEU A 226 25.66 -4.00 3.92
N GLY A 227 26.34 -3.28 3.06
CA GLY A 227 26.77 -3.77 1.76
C GLY A 227 26.17 -2.96 0.57
N PRO A 228 26.33 -3.46 -0.69
CA PRO A 228 27.01 -4.72 -0.99
C PRO A 228 28.52 -4.68 -0.77
N PHE A 229 29.06 -5.71 -0.09
CA PHE A 229 30.47 -5.98 -0.01
C PHE A 229 30.83 -7.01 -1.09
N SER A 230 31.08 -6.57 -2.31
CA SER A 230 31.15 -7.42 -3.51
C SER A 230 29.80 -8.10 -3.77
N ILE A 231 29.63 -9.35 -3.36
CA ILE A 231 28.42 -10.15 -3.53
C ILE A 231 27.53 -10.17 -2.29
N LEU A 232 28.05 -9.77 -1.13
CA LEU A 232 27.41 -9.93 0.19
C LEU A 232 26.63 -8.68 0.59
N THR A 233 25.36 -8.84 0.97
CA THR A 233 24.55 -7.84 1.68
C THR A 233 24.01 -8.46 2.96
N LEU A 234 24.09 -7.70 4.06
CA LEU A 234 23.51 -8.06 5.36
C LEU A 234 22.36 -7.08 5.67
N ARG A 235 21.29 -7.60 6.23
CA ARG A 235 20.16 -6.79 6.69
C ARG A 235 19.74 -7.26 8.07
N THR A 236 19.65 -6.30 8.99
CA THR A 236 19.11 -6.50 10.34
C THR A 236 17.81 -5.71 10.45
N GLU A 237 16.77 -6.31 10.98
CA GLU A 237 15.50 -5.64 11.28
C GLU A 237 15.15 -5.76 12.75
N PHE A 238 14.57 -4.70 13.28
CA PHE A 238 13.94 -4.67 14.60
C PHE A 238 12.56 -4.01 14.47
N THR A 239 11.52 -4.70 14.96
CA THR A 239 10.18 -4.16 15.04
C THR A 239 9.59 -4.47 16.40
N GLU A 240 8.96 -3.49 17.03
CA GLU A 240 8.14 -3.64 18.23
C GLU A 240 6.81 -2.96 17.99
N ILE A 241 5.70 -3.68 18.24
CA ILE A 241 4.33 -3.15 18.17
C ILE A 241 3.62 -3.52 19.46
N ARG A 242 3.07 -2.53 20.15
CA ARG A 242 2.18 -2.70 21.30
C ARG A 242 0.75 -2.49 20.85
N HIS A 243 -0.06 -3.55 20.81
CA HIS A 243 -1.39 -3.51 20.22
C HIS A 243 -2.30 -2.48 20.88
N LYS A 244 -2.30 -2.41 22.22
CA LYS A 244 -3.08 -1.43 22.99
C LYS A 244 -2.79 0.03 22.58
N ASP A 245 -1.52 0.34 22.30
CA ASP A 245 -1.09 1.71 22.04
C ASP A 245 -1.16 2.05 20.54
N PHE A 246 -1.05 1.03 19.69
CA PHE A 246 -1.06 1.17 18.24
C PHE A 246 -2.48 1.20 17.66
N PHE A 247 -3.38 0.37 18.19
CA PHE A 247 -4.76 0.21 17.71
C PHE A 247 -5.79 0.93 18.59
N THR A 248 -5.48 2.10 19.14
CA THR A 248 -6.43 2.90 19.95
C THR A 248 -7.51 3.56 19.10
N SER A 249 -7.40 3.54 17.77
CA SER A 249 -8.37 4.10 16.84
C SER A 249 -9.40 3.05 16.39
N PRO A 250 -10.50 3.45 15.70
CA PRO A 250 -11.53 2.54 15.14
C PRO A 250 -10.98 1.45 14.24
N THR A 251 -9.73 1.54 13.79
CA THR A 251 -9.04 0.49 13.03
C THR A 251 -9.06 -0.86 13.74
N VAL A 252 -9.19 -0.88 15.07
CA VAL A 252 -9.38 -2.12 15.86
C VAL A 252 -10.63 -2.89 15.41
N SER A 253 -11.68 -2.21 15.00
CA SER A 253 -12.90 -2.87 14.52
C SER A 253 -12.70 -3.62 13.21
N ALA A 254 -11.73 -3.25 12.38
CA ALA A 254 -11.42 -3.95 11.14
C ALA A 254 -10.84 -5.36 11.40
N PHE A 255 -10.21 -5.59 12.54
CA PHE A 255 -9.67 -6.91 12.92
C PHE A 255 -10.72 -7.87 13.48
N GLN A 256 -11.91 -7.40 13.81
CA GLN A 256 -13.03 -8.27 14.25
C GLN A 256 -13.53 -9.19 13.12
N LEU A 257 -13.12 -8.95 11.88
CA LEU A 257 -13.43 -9.79 10.73
C LEU A 257 -12.54 -11.05 10.63
N GLN A 258 -11.57 -11.23 11.52
CA GLN A 258 -10.73 -12.42 11.52
C GLN A 258 -11.47 -13.59 12.24
N PRO A 259 -11.50 -14.78 11.61
CA PRO A 259 -11.95 -15.98 12.31
C PRO A 259 -10.95 -16.31 13.43
N GLY A 260 -11.32 -16.11 14.67
CA GLY A 260 -10.43 -16.36 15.80
C GLY A 260 -10.57 -15.33 16.92
N GLY A 261 -11.37 -14.29 16.70
CA GLY A 261 -11.65 -13.26 17.69
C GLY A 261 -10.79 -12.00 17.53
N PRO A 262 -11.06 -10.99 18.34
CA PRO A 262 -10.34 -9.73 18.30
C PRO A 262 -8.88 -9.92 18.69
N ILE A 263 -8.00 -9.11 18.13
CA ILE A 263 -6.61 -8.99 18.60
C ILE A 263 -6.66 -8.60 20.08
N ASP A 264 -5.95 -9.37 20.92
CA ASP A 264 -5.86 -9.00 22.33
C ASP A 264 -5.08 -7.68 22.45
N PRO A 265 -5.70 -6.64 23.04
CA PRO A 265 -5.03 -5.35 23.19
C PRO A 265 -3.81 -5.40 24.12
N ASN A 266 -3.70 -6.42 24.97
CA ASN A 266 -2.54 -6.57 25.85
C ASN A 266 -1.36 -7.26 25.19
N ASP A 267 -1.52 -7.73 23.95
CA ASP A 267 -0.45 -8.36 23.23
C ASP A 267 0.58 -7.32 22.73
N LYS A 268 1.80 -7.81 22.66
CA LYS A 268 2.95 -7.06 22.15
C LYS A 268 3.75 -7.99 21.28
N LEU A 269 4.04 -7.57 20.07
CA LEU A 269 4.95 -8.26 19.17
C LEU A 269 6.30 -7.55 19.14
N THR A 270 7.38 -8.30 19.38
CA THR A 270 8.75 -7.88 19.11
C THR A 270 9.36 -8.83 18.09
N THR A 271 9.88 -8.29 16.98
CA THR A 271 10.59 -9.05 15.94
C THR A 271 12.03 -8.57 15.85
N ILE A 272 12.99 -9.50 15.87
CA ILE A 272 14.38 -9.26 15.53
C ILE A 272 14.71 -10.21 14.38
N GLY A 273 15.20 -9.66 13.27
CA GLY A 273 15.49 -10.43 12.07
C GLY A 273 16.87 -10.11 11.49
N GLU A 274 17.48 -11.13 10.90
CA GLU A 274 18.75 -11.06 10.18
C GLU A 274 18.58 -11.74 8.82
N GLU A 275 19.05 -11.10 7.76
CA GLU A 275 19.12 -11.67 6.41
C GLU A 275 20.53 -11.51 5.86
N VAL A 276 21.04 -12.59 5.30
CA VAL A 276 22.30 -12.64 4.54
C VAL A 276 21.96 -12.91 3.09
N SER A 277 22.33 -12.04 2.17
CA SER A 277 22.10 -12.18 0.74
C SER A 277 23.41 -12.21 -0.03
N LEU A 278 23.53 -13.18 -0.95
CA LEU A 278 24.67 -13.39 -1.85
C LEU A 278 24.20 -13.23 -3.31
N SER A 279 24.76 -12.24 -4.01
CA SER A 279 24.39 -11.93 -5.39
C SER A 279 25.45 -12.42 -6.37
N PHE A 280 25.10 -13.38 -7.25
CA PHE A 280 25.97 -13.99 -8.27
C PHE A 280 25.42 -13.64 -9.66
N GLY A 281 25.57 -12.38 -10.06
CA GLY A 281 25.05 -11.90 -11.34
C GLY A 281 23.51 -11.96 -11.37
N THR A 282 22.96 -12.92 -12.10
CA THR A 282 21.51 -13.12 -12.22
C THR A 282 20.87 -13.95 -11.11
N LEU A 283 21.68 -14.55 -10.24
CA LEU A 283 21.23 -15.38 -9.12
C LEU A 283 21.45 -14.63 -7.80
N VAL A 284 20.44 -14.69 -6.93
CA VAL A 284 20.52 -14.21 -5.56
C VAL A 284 20.11 -15.35 -4.63
N PHE A 285 21.02 -15.73 -3.74
CA PHE A 285 20.72 -16.62 -2.62
C PHE A 285 20.60 -15.79 -1.35
N SER A 286 19.54 -16.01 -0.58
CA SER A 286 19.35 -15.40 0.74
C SER A 286 19.05 -16.45 1.79
N ALA A 287 19.56 -16.25 2.98
CA ALA A 287 19.19 -16.99 4.18
C ALA A 287 18.76 -15.98 5.25
N ASP A 288 17.70 -16.28 5.96
CA ASP A 288 17.12 -15.40 6.95
C ASP A 288 16.76 -16.15 8.25
N TYR A 289 16.81 -15.40 9.33
CA TYR A 289 16.35 -15.81 10.63
C TYR A 289 15.61 -14.65 11.29
N LYS A 290 14.42 -14.93 11.88
CA LYS A 290 13.62 -13.96 12.63
C LYS A 290 13.15 -14.59 13.93
N LYS A 291 13.34 -13.87 15.01
CA LYS A 291 12.75 -14.21 16.30
C LYS A 291 11.53 -13.32 16.54
N TYR A 292 10.39 -13.96 16.69
CA TYR A 292 9.14 -13.34 17.12
C TYR A 292 8.94 -13.58 18.61
N ARG A 293 8.57 -12.54 19.32
CA ARG A 293 8.19 -12.60 20.74
C ARG A 293 6.82 -11.99 20.90
N TYR A 294 5.82 -12.84 21.03
CA TYR A 294 4.46 -12.48 21.37
C TYR A 294 4.30 -12.59 22.88
N VAL A 295 3.58 -11.66 23.52
CA VAL A 295 3.32 -11.75 24.96
C VAL A 295 2.31 -12.87 25.24
N ILE A 296 1.34 -13.10 24.35
CA ILE A 296 0.26 -14.07 24.53
C ILE A 296 0.56 -15.39 23.84
N GLU A 297 0.95 -15.36 22.55
CA GLU A 297 1.22 -16.56 21.75
C GLU A 297 2.59 -17.20 22.07
N GLY A 298 3.45 -16.50 22.82
CA GLY A 298 4.79 -16.94 23.17
C GLY A 298 5.82 -16.69 22.07
N ASP A 299 7.01 -17.27 22.23
CA ASP A 299 8.12 -17.09 21.30
C ASP A 299 8.00 -18.00 20.09
N ALA A 300 8.46 -17.52 18.93
CA ALA A 300 8.62 -18.31 17.73
C ALA A 300 9.88 -17.91 16.96
N ASP A 301 10.54 -18.89 16.38
CA ASP A 301 11.70 -18.74 15.51
C ASP A 301 11.28 -19.04 14.06
N TYR A 302 11.54 -18.12 13.14
CA TYR A 302 11.31 -18.31 11.71
C TYR A 302 12.64 -18.24 10.98
N TYR A 303 12.96 -19.27 10.24
CA TYR A 303 14.22 -19.34 9.53
C TYR A 303 14.10 -20.11 8.22
N GLY A 304 14.95 -19.76 7.27
CA GLY A 304 14.93 -20.43 5.99
C GLY A 304 15.88 -19.84 4.97
N SER A 305 15.60 -20.17 3.72
CA SER A 305 16.39 -19.68 2.60
C SER A 305 15.57 -19.50 1.34
N ARG A 306 16.08 -18.64 0.46
CA ARG A 306 15.48 -18.30 -0.83
C ARG A 306 16.56 -18.26 -1.91
N LEU A 307 16.24 -18.82 -3.07
CA LEU A 307 17.00 -18.67 -4.30
C LEU A 307 16.14 -17.93 -5.32
N ALA A 308 16.65 -16.87 -5.89
CA ALA A 308 15.98 -16.09 -6.93
C ALA A 308 16.87 -15.95 -8.17
N TYR A 309 16.27 -16.06 -9.33
CA TYR A 309 16.89 -15.83 -10.64
C TYR A 309 16.19 -14.69 -11.36
N THR A 310 16.96 -13.76 -11.94
CA THR A 310 16.45 -12.66 -12.77
C THR A 310 17.28 -12.59 -14.04
N GLY A 311 16.72 -13.05 -15.15
CA GLY A 311 17.37 -13.03 -16.46
C GLY A 311 17.10 -11.73 -17.23
N SER A 312 18.05 -11.36 -18.11
CA SER A 312 17.98 -10.16 -18.94
C SER A 312 16.82 -10.15 -19.96
N SER A 313 16.27 -11.32 -20.28
CA SER A 313 15.16 -11.48 -21.23
C SER A 313 13.76 -11.36 -20.59
N GLY A 314 13.64 -10.73 -19.41
CA GLY A 314 12.38 -10.58 -18.70
C GLY A 314 11.84 -11.89 -18.09
N VAL A 315 12.73 -12.83 -17.79
CA VAL A 315 12.43 -14.08 -17.05
C VAL A 315 12.87 -13.90 -15.60
N GLY A 316 12.03 -14.32 -14.67
CA GLY A 316 12.42 -14.51 -13.29
C GLY A 316 11.79 -15.76 -12.72
N ALA A 317 12.49 -16.40 -11.77
CA ALA A 317 12.01 -17.56 -11.06
C ALA A 317 12.63 -17.59 -9.66
N GLY A 318 11.97 -18.24 -8.72
CA GLY A 318 12.54 -18.42 -7.39
C GLY A 318 11.88 -19.55 -6.63
N ALA A 319 12.60 -20.00 -5.61
CA ALA A 319 12.13 -20.97 -4.65
C ALA A 319 12.54 -20.54 -3.25
N ALA A 320 11.70 -20.81 -2.27
CA ALA A 320 11.97 -20.55 -0.86
C ALA A 320 11.48 -21.71 0.00
N ALA A 321 12.19 -21.95 1.11
CA ALA A 321 11.81 -22.93 2.12
C ALA A 321 12.10 -22.31 3.50
N HIS A 322 11.06 -22.28 4.36
CA HIS A 322 11.13 -21.73 5.69
C HIS A 322 10.49 -22.64 6.73
N ARG A 323 10.92 -22.49 7.95
CA ARG A 323 10.34 -23.13 9.13
C ARG A 323 9.92 -22.05 10.12
N MET A 324 8.69 -22.13 10.60
CA MET A 324 8.22 -21.45 11.81
C MET A 324 8.20 -22.48 12.93
N ASP A 325 8.89 -22.19 14.02
CA ASP A 325 8.98 -23.06 15.20
C ASP A 325 8.61 -22.25 16.45
N GLY A 326 7.34 -22.32 16.81
CA GLY A 326 6.75 -21.52 17.90
C GLY A 326 6.20 -22.35 19.03
N GLN A 327 5.70 -21.68 20.05
CA GLN A 327 5.15 -22.33 21.24
C GLN A 327 3.73 -22.86 21.02
N THR A 328 2.97 -22.26 20.13
CA THR A 328 1.59 -22.68 19.78
C THR A 328 1.56 -23.43 18.45
N ASP A 329 0.55 -24.28 18.25
CA ASP A 329 0.40 -25.08 17.03
C ASP A 329 0.26 -24.22 15.77
N ASN A 330 -0.36 -23.05 15.88
CA ASN A 330 -0.51 -22.08 14.78
C ASN A 330 0.85 -21.53 14.30
N LEU A 331 1.85 -21.56 15.17
CA LEU A 331 3.21 -21.07 14.90
C LEU A 331 4.21 -22.22 14.66
N ARG A 332 3.72 -23.44 14.32
CA ARG A 332 4.57 -24.59 13.99
C ARG A 332 4.24 -25.11 12.61
N TYR A 333 5.03 -24.69 11.60
CA TYR A 333 4.82 -25.12 10.22
C TYR A 333 6.07 -24.99 9.37
N TYR A 334 6.08 -25.72 8.26
CA TYR A 334 6.97 -25.53 7.12
C TYR A 334 6.25 -24.77 6.03
N GLU A 335 6.96 -23.85 5.39
CA GLU A 335 6.49 -23.08 4.25
C GLU A 335 7.41 -23.32 3.05
N TYR A 336 6.83 -23.60 1.90
CA TYR A 336 7.54 -23.74 0.64
C TYR A 336 6.87 -22.87 -0.41
N ARG A 337 7.67 -22.11 -1.16
CA ARG A 337 7.17 -21.27 -2.24
C ARG A 337 8.01 -21.48 -3.49
N VAL A 338 7.36 -21.58 -4.66
CA VAL A 338 7.99 -21.57 -5.98
C VAL A 338 7.23 -20.60 -6.86
N TYR A 339 7.94 -19.72 -7.53
CA TYR A 339 7.33 -18.79 -8.48
C TYR A 339 8.16 -18.68 -9.75
N ALA A 340 7.49 -18.32 -10.84
CA ALA A 340 8.14 -17.97 -12.10
C ALA A 340 7.32 -16.93 -12.84
N TYR A 341 8.00 -16.05 -13.56
CA TYR A 341 7.36 -15.10 -14.47
C TYR A 341 8.16 -14.93 -15.75
N LYS A 342 7.47 -14.56 -16.83
CA LYS A 342 8.08 -14.28 -18.12
C LYS A 342 7.33 -13.15 -18.80
N ASN A 343 8.12 -12.18 -19.31
CA ASN A 343 7.64 -11.15 -20.22
C ASN A 343 8.03 -11.55 -21.66
N PHE A 344 7.04 -11.63 -22.56
CA PHE A 344 7.19 -11.92 -23.97
C PHE A 344 6.95 -10.68 -24.86
N GLY A 345 7.26 -9.51 -24.36
CA GLY A 345 7.02 -8.23 -25.02
C GLY A 345 5.60 -7.72 -24.75
N LYS A 346 4.62 -8.07 -25.57
CA LYS A 346 3.21 -7.68 -25.32
C LYS A 346 2.49 -8.56 -24.29
N THR A 347 3.02 -9.73 -23.99
CA THR A 347 2.40 -10.72 -23.10
C THR A 347 3.28 -10.89 -21.86
N ASP A 348 2.68 -10.93 -20.70
CA ASP A 348 3.31 -11.34 -19.45
C ASP A 348 2.54 -12.51 -18.84
N VAL A 349 3.27 -13.44 -18.23
CA VAL A 349 2.70 -14.60 -17.52
C VAL A 349 3.47 -14.77 -16.22
N ALA A 350 2.76 -15.07 -15.14
CA ALA A 350 3.34 -15.40 -13.84
C ALA A 350 2.61 -16.59 -13.22
N VAL A 351 3.35 -17.42 -12.50
CA VAL A 351 2.87 -18.55 -11.72
C VAL A 351 3.46 -18.41 -10.31
N ASP A 352 2.66 -18.70 -9.29
CA ASP A 352 3.10 -18.73 -7.88
C ASP A 352 2.44 -19.92 -7.17
N LEU A 353 3.24 -20.74 -6.50
CA LEU A 353 2.82 -21.91 -5.74
C LEU A 353 3.35 -21.75 -4.32
N LEU A 354 2.46 -21.76 -3.36
CA LEU A 354 2.76 -21.71 -1.93
C LEU A 354 2.15 -22.94 -1.25
N THR A 355 2.89 -23.60 -0.37
CA THR A 355 2.34 -24.62 0.51
C THR A 355 2.85 -24.42 1.93
N VAL A 356 1.96 -24.66 2.88
CA VAL A 356 2.24 -24.63 4.32
C VAL A 356 1.83 -25.96 4.91
N THR A 357 2.77 -26.63 5.59
CA THR A 357 2.52 -27.90 6.28
C THR A 357 2.63 -27.67 7.78
N TYR A 358 1.51 -27.71 8.48
CA TYR A 358 1.45 -27.57 9.94
C TYR A 358 1.93 -28.85 10.62
N ASP A 359 2.59 -28.74 11.77
CA ASP A 359 2.98 -29.89 12.59
C ASP A 359 1.74 -30.59 13.15
N THR A 360 0.77 -29.80 13.66
CA THR A 360 -0.55 -30.25 14.11
C THR A 360 -1.63 -29.73 13.17
N GLU A 361 -2.67 -30.49 12.92
CA GLU A 361 -3.81 -30.03 12.12
C GLU A 361 -4.52 -28.84 12.76
N ILE A 362 -4.77 -27.80 11.97
CA ILE A 362 -5.56 -26.62 12.36
C ILE A 362 -6.88 -26.70 11.60
N ASN A 363 -7.99 -26.74 12.31
CA ASN A 363 -9.34 -26.93 11.73
C ASN A 363 -9.39 -28.09 10.73
N SER A 364 -8.76 -29.24 11.08
CA SER A 364 -8.66 -30.44 10.24
C SER A 364 -7.85 -30.26 8.94
N VAL A 365 -7.03 -29.22 8.85
CA VAL A 365 -6.13 -28.97 7.73
C VAL A 365 -4.69 -29.07 8.20
N LYS A 366 -3.98 -30.08 7.68
CA LYS A 366 -2.53 -30.25 7.90
C LYS A 366 -1.74 -29.54 6.81
N ASN A 367 -2.22 -29.58 5.56
CA ASN A 367 -1.56 -28.95 4.43
C ASN A 367 -2.46 -27.87 3.84
N ALA A 368 -2.01 -26.63 3.95
CA ALA A 368 -2.58 -25.49 3.25
C ALA A 368 -1.77 -25.21 1.98
N TYR A 369 -2.40 -24.75 0.93
CA TYR A 369 -1.72 -24.40 -0.31
C TYR A 369 -2.46 -23.30 -1.07
N SER A 370 -1.73 -22.56 -1.89
CA SER A 370 -2.25 -21.65 -2.89
C SER A 370 -1.49 -21.84 -4.20
N ALA A 371 -2.21 -21.90 -5.30
CA ALA A 371 -1.68 -21.95 -6.65
C ALA A 371 -2.32 -20.83 -7.46
N SER A 372 -1.51 -19.89 -7.94
CA SER A 372 -1.98 -18.78 -8.75
C SER A 372 -1.33 -18.75 -10.13
N LEU A 373 -2.11 -18.36 -11.13
CA LEU A 373 -1.69 -18.12 -12.50
C LEU A 373 -2.22 -16.77 -12.93
N ALA A 374 -1.32 -15.90 -13.37
CA ALA A 374 -1.65 -14.57 -13.87
C ALA A 374 -1.14 -14.41 -15.31
N GLY A 375 -1.91 -13.70 -16.13
CA GLY A 375 -1.51 -13.36 -17.49
C GLY A 375 -1.99 -11.97 -17.89
N GLY A 376 -1.20 -11.30 -18.74
CA GLY A 376 -1.53 -9.99 -19.27
C GLY A 376 -1.16 -9.88 -20.76
N TYR A 377 -1.93 -9.07 -21.50
CA TYR A 377 -1.67 -8.75 -22.90
C TYR A 377 -1.88 -7.27 -23.18
N SER A 378 -0.86 -6.63 -23.72
CA SER A 378 -0.92 -5.23 -24.16
C SER A 378 -1.51 -5.16 -25.57
N LEU A 379 -2.80 -4.84 -25.67
CA LEU A 379 -3.51 -4.66 -26.94
C LEU A 379 -2.90 -3.48 -27.72
N THR A 380 -2.67 -2.38 -27.01
CA THR A 380 -1.92 -1.19 -27.49
C THR A 380 -0.97 -0.73 -26.38
N PRO A 381 -0.08 0.25 -26.61
CA PRO A 381 0.70 0.85 -25.53
C PRO A 381 -0.14 1.44 -24.40
N ALA A 382 -1.37 1.88 -24.72
CA ALA A 382 -2.31 2.49 -23.76
C ALA A 382 -3.29 1.48 -23.13
N LEU A 383 -3.53 0.32 -23.73
CA LEU A 383 -4.59 -0.61 -23.33
C LEU A 383 -4.04 -2.00 -23.04
N LYS A 384 -4.21 -2.46 -21.80
CA LYS A 384 -3.82 -3.78 -21.34
C LYS A 384 -5.02 -4.55 -20.80
N VAL A 385 -5.14 -5.82 -21.16
CA VAL A 385 -6.06 -6.80 -20.58
C VAL A 385 -5.27 -7.83 -19.79
N GLY A 386 -5.80 -8.29 -18.66
CA GLY A 386 -5.18 -9.34 -17.86
C GLY A 386 -6.22 -10.21 -17.17
N ALA A 387 -5.79 -11.38 -16.76
CA ALA A 387 -6.57 -12.28 -15.94
C ALA A 387 -5.69 -13.00 -14.93
N ASP A 388 -6.23 -13.22 -13.74
CA ASP A 388 -5.60 -13.95 -12.65
C ASP A 388 -6.59 -14.99 -12.13
N ILE A 389 -6.10 -16.19 -11.82
CA ILE A 389 -6.85 -17.24 -11.14
C ILE A 389 -6.02 -17.79 -10.01
N GLU A 390 -6.64 -17.99 -8.87
CA GLU A 390 -6.06 -18.62 -7.70
C GLU A 390 -6.95 -19.74 -7.22
N TYR A 391 -6.34 -20.88 -6.87
CA TYR A 391 -6.97 -21.98 -6.17
C TYR A 391 -6.23 -22.19 -4.86
N SER A 392 -6.95 -22.16 -3.75
CA SER A 392 -6.35 -22.27 -2.41
C SER A 392 -7.18 -23.14 -1.47
N LYS A 393 -6.46 -23.72 -0.49
CA LYS A 393 -7.01 -24.41 0.68
C LYS A 393 -6.23 -23.93 1.90
N ASN A 394 -6.93 -23.61 2.98
CA ASN A 394 -6.32 -23.23 4.25
C ASN A 394 -7.25 -23.63 5.42
N PRO A 395 -6.84 -23.47 6.69
CA PRO A 395 -7.65 -23.82 7.83
C PRO A 395 -9.06 -23.19 7.92
N PHE A 396 -9.31 -22.13 7.16
CA PHE A 396 -10.57 -21.40 7.14
C PHE A 396 -11.41 -21.67 5.88
N PHE A 397 -10.77 -22.13 4.79
CA PHE A 397 -11.42 -22.45 3.52
C PHE A 397 -10.95 -23.82 3.03
N ASP A 398 -11.87 -24.76 2.89
CA ASP A 398 -11.54 -26.10 2.32
C ASP A 398 -11.21 -25.99 0.82
N LYS A 399 -11.94 -25.15 0.10
CA LYS A 399 -11.71 -24.87 -1.32
C LYS A 399 -12.10 -23.43 -1.61
N ASP A 400 -11.14 -22.60 -1.99
CA ASP A 400 -11.38 -21.24 -2.44
C ASP A 400 -10.84 -21.07 -3.88
N VAL A 401 -11.71 -20.62 -4.77
CA VAL A 401 -11.35 -20.26 -6.14
C VAL A 401 -11.62 -18.79 -6.33
N ARG A 402 -10.57 -18.02 -6.52
CA ARG A 402 -10.64 -16.59 -6.83
C ARG A 402 -10.25 -16.34 -8.27
N GLY A 403 -10.91 -15.39 -8.89
CA GLY A 403 -10.60 -14.98 -10.25
C GLY A 403 -10.66 -13.47 -10.37
N LEU A 404 -9.82 -12.92 -11.22
CA LEU A 404 -9.80 -11.52 -11.57
C LEU A 404 -9.59 -11.37 -13.07
N VAL A 405 -10.46 -10.59 -13.71
CA VAL A 405 -10.22 -10.08 -15.07
C VAL A 405 -10.06 -8.58 -14.96
N LYS A 406 -9.04 -8.03 -15.61
CA LYS A 406 -8.72 -6.61 -15.57
C LYS A 406 -8.55 -6.02 -16.95
N LEU A 407 -9.06 -4.81 -17.13
CA LEU A 407 -8.86 -3.97 -18.31
C LEU A 407 -8.30 -2.64 -17.80
N VAL A 408 -7.11 -2.27 -18.27
CA VAL A 408 -6.45 -1.03 -17.87
C VAL A 408 -6.17 -0.19 -19.09
N TYR A 409 -6.71 1.05 -19.07
CA TYR A 409 -6.51 2.05 -20.10
C TYR A 409 -5.77 3.26 -19.53
N ASN A 410 -4.56 3.51 -20.02
CA ASN A 410 -3.78 4.71 -19.71
C ASN A 410 -4.03 5.74 -20.81
N PHE A 411 -4.32 6.96 -20.44
CA PHE A 411 -4.53 8.06 -21.38
C PHE A 411 -3.57 9.21 -21.06
N ASP A 412 -3.08 9.83 -22.13
CA ASP A 412 -2.18 10.96 -22.10
C ASP A 412 -2.63 11.91 -23.19
N TYR A 413 -3.21 13.04 -22.79
CA TYR A 413 -3.65 14.09 -23.68
C TYR A 413 -2.78 15.33 -23.52
N MET A 414 -1.88 15.53 -24.47
CA MET A 414 -1.10 16.75 -24.60
C MET A 414 -1.64 17.56 -25.78
N PRO A 415 -2.16 18.77 -25.59
CA PRO A 415 -2.55 19.61 -26.70
C PRO A 415 -1.33 19.90 -27.55
N SER A 416 -1.42 19.63 -28.87
CA SER A 416 -0.33 19.83 -29.79
C SER A 416 0.16 21.29 -29.75
N ALA A 417 1.47 21.47 -29.59
CA ALA A 417 2.15 22.77 -29.49
C ALA A 417 2.03 23.68 -30.74
N LYS A 418 1.03 23.47 -31.62
CA LYS A 418 0.81 24.24 -32.87
C LYS A 418 0.30 25.67 -32.66
N GLY A 419 0.19 26.16 -31.42
CA GLY A 419 -0.28 27.50 -31.09
C GLY A 419 0.74 28.45 -30.45
N ARG A 420 1.96 28.01 -30.19
CA ARG A 420 3.02 28.93 -29.68
C ARG A 420 3.71 29.61 -30.85
N LYS A 421 3.16 30.76 -31.33
CA LYS A 421 3.87 31.78 -32.07
C LYS A 421 4.13 32.97 -31.14
#